data_bf2cfebaa8f9762adb43f5ce5d09681f
#
_entry.id   bf2cfebaa8f9762adb43f5ce5d09681f
#
_cell.length_a   1.000
_cell.length_b   1.000
_cell.length_c   1.000
_cell.angle_alpha   90.00
_cell.angle_beta   90.00
_cell.angle_gamma   90.00
#
_symmetry.space_group_name_H-M   'P 1'
#
loop_
_entity.id
_entity.type
_entity.pdbx_description
1 polymer ?
#
loop_
_entity_poly.entity_id
_entity_poly.type
_entity_poly.pdbx_seq_one_letter_code
_entity_poly.pdbx_strand_id
1 'polypeptide(L)'
;MIRILLTKYWVLAHLLVTAGTLCFNPMPSVGMALWCAVSLLLMLLCLPPVFKGESYWLARQRVTLAMRGDAVFWMALVALAYVGMQLLNGPRTLEYASELKRWVFSAPPVRCFPSSITPCAGISWLTGLISGLAIAVAVRCALPRKQRLVALMGVGMLSGVLALWGVVATLVTRQVPAFEWLGGTYDAGMLWFLFGCVSLGVVGEAFLESHSRTMGIAFAVAFLNVFGAVAFGAVFPAVLTMLLVLGWTAFALIAVQASGRPLRFFWRSVLLLPLFFAVGFGLILSPGAEVVRPELQVSQWSEALQQFWAQWMFRADVAMDVFTSHPMLGAGPDGFAQYGRFFVKGALEWSYWKSGGGHLPCDFLLLLTSCGMMGTLLLLLPGGAMLGRCLMRWVEYRQGVRRHYSLRYIVVFAGSFAGVIGMFLASCFGTPLHSPAVLGGFLLVCACMGGWMPRLR
;
A
#
# COMPACT_ATOMS: atom_id res chain seq x y z
N MET A 1 -30.36 -8.21 -20.87
CA MET A 1 -29.71 -8.70 -19.62
C MET A 1 -28.20 -8.57 -19.67
N ILE A 2 -27.49 -9.06 -20.70
CA ILE A 2 -26.02 -8.98 -20.85
C ILE A 2 -25.52 -7.53 -20.86
N ARG A 3 -26.22 -6.62 -21.58
CA ARG A 3 -25.85 -5.20 -21.64
C ARG A 3 -25.91 -4.51 -20.27
N ILE A 4 -26.85 -4.87 -19.40
CA ILE A 4 -26.99 -4.35 -18.04
C ILE A 4 -25.92 -4.94 -17.10
N LEU A 5 -25.56 -6.20 -17.28
CA LEU A 5 -24.49 -6.85 -16.53
C LEU A 5 -23.12 -6.25 -16.89
N LEU A 6 -22.84 -6.05 -18.19
CA LEU A 6 -21.62 -5.41 -18.65
C LEU A 6 -21.50 -3.97 -18.13
N THR A 7 -22.58 -3.18 -18.17
CA THR A 7 -22.54 -1.80 -17.66
C THR A 7 -22.45 -1.68 -16.15
N LYS A 8 -22.78 -2.74 -15.39
CA LYS A 8 -22.78 -2.72 -13.94
C LYS A 8 -21.45 -3.19 -13.31
N TYR A 9 -20.78 -4.12 -13.96
CA TYR A 9 -19.59 -4.79 -13.38
C TYR A 9 -18.27 -4.47 -14.09
N TRP A 10 -18.30 -3.76 -15.23
CA TRP A 10 -17.08 -3.47 -15.98
C TRP A 10 -16.05 -2.67 -15.16
N VAL A 11 -16.51 -1.72 -14.31
CA VAL A 11 -15.62 -0.94 -13.44
C VAL A 11 -14.90 -1.85 -12.46
N LEU A 12 -15.63 -2.80 -11.86
CA LEU A 12 -15.03 -3.77 -10.95
C LEU A 12 -14.02 -4.67 -11.68
N ALA A 13 -14.39 -5.19 -12.85
CA ALA A 13 -13.50 -6.03 -13.65
C ALA A 13 -12.23 -5.25 -14.07
N HIS A 14 -12.39 -4.03 -14.56
CA HIS A 14 -11.25 -3.22 -14.98
C HIS A 14 -10.35 -2.81 -13.81
N LEU A 15 -10.94 -2.51 -12.64
CA LEU A 15 -10.19 -2.25 -11.41
C LEU A 15 -9.37 -3.48 -10.99
N LEU A 16 -9.94 -4.67 -11.04
CA LEU A 16 -9.23 -5.91 -10.74
C LEU A 16 -8.09 -6.18 -11.74
N VAL A 17 -8.32 -5.88 -13.03
CA VAL A 17 -7.25 -5.96 -14.05
C VAL A 17 -6.14 -4.95 -13.72
N THR A 18 -6.48 -3.70 -13.41
CA THR A 18 -5.48 -2.67 -13.04
C THR A 18 -4.69 -3.09 -11.80
N ALA A 19 -5.38 -3.58 -10.77
CA ALA A 19 -4.71 -4.11 -9.57
C ALA A 19 -3.84 -5.33 -9.89
N GLY A 20 -4.33 -6.23 -10.74
CA GLY A 20 -3.58 -7.40 -11.20
C GLY A 20 -2.31 -7.02 -11.96
N THR A 21 -2.37 -6.03 -12.86
CA THR A 21 -1.17 -5.55 -13.58
C THR A 21 -0.13 -4.95 -12.64
N LEU A 22 -0.55 -4.31 -11.56
CA LEU A 22 0.38 -3.81 -10.53
C LEU A 22 1.01 -4.94 -9.72
N CYS A 23 0.25 -6.00 -9.41
CA CYS A 23 0.71 -7.10 -8.57
C CYS A 23 1.53 -8.15 -9.33
N PHE A 24 1.21 -8.43 -10.60
CA PHE A 24 1.79 -9.55 -11.37
C PHE A 24 2.68 -9.11 -12.52
N ASN A 25 3.11 -7.86 -12.57
CA ASN A 25 3.99 -7.42 -13.63
C ASN A 25 5.47 -7.75 -13.30
N PRO A 26 6.04 -8.84 -13.82
CA PRO A 26 7.40 -9.29 -13.48
C PRO A 26 8.50 -8.40 -14.10
N MET A 27 8.12 -7.56 -15.04
CA MET A 27 8.98 -6.50 -15.58
C MET A 27 8.25 -5.18 -15.41
N PRO A 28 8.96 -4.08 -15.09
CA PRO A 28 8.33 -2.77 -15.00
C PRO A 28 7.96 -2.30 -16.42
N SER A 29 7.05 -2.98 -17.09
CA SER A 29 6.33 -2.39 -18.20
C SER A 29 5.37 -1.35 -17.57
N VAL A 30 6.02 -0.31 -17.03
CA VAL A 30 5.41 0.92 -16.54
C VAL A 30 4.27 1.34 -17.46
N GLY A 31 4.41 1.09 -18.75
CA GLY A 31 3.42 1.34 -19.77
C GLY A 31 2.11 0.57 -19.59
N MET A 32 2.12 -0.68 -19.18
CA MET A 32 0.89 -1.47 -19.09
C MET A 32 0.01 -1.05 -17.90
N ALA A 33 0.62 -0.86 -16.73
CA ALA A 33 -0.09 -0.37 -15.56
C ALA A 33 -0.64 1.05 -15.76
N LEU A 34 0.17 1.92 -16.37
CA LEU A 34 -0.25 3.28 -16.75
C LEU A 34 -1.41 3.24 -17.75
N TRP A 35 -1.32 2.40 -18.79
CA TRP A 35 -2.37 2.25 -19.77
C TRP A 35 -3.68 1.75 -19.15
N CYS A 36 -3.62 0.75 -18.28
CA CYS A 36 -4.79 0.25 -17.56
C CYS A 36 -5.42 1.34 -16.66
N ALA A 37 -4.60 2.14 -15.99
CA ALA A 37 -5.07 3.21 -15.13
C ALA A 37 -5.71 4.35 -15.91
N VAL A 38 -5.08 4.80 -16.98
CA VAL A 38 -5.61 5.86 -17.85
C VAL A 38 -6.88 5.39 -18.55
N SER A 39 -6.91 4.15 -19.06
CA SER A 39 -8.14 3.61 -19.67
C SER A 39 -9.28 3.48 -18.66
N LEU A 40 -9.01 3.11 -17.41
CA LEU A 40 -10.03 3.10 -16.35
C LEU A 40 -10.62 4.49 -16.11
N LEU A 41 -9.80 5.53 -16.04
CA LEU A 41 -10.26 6.92 -15.88
C LEU A 41 -11.06 7.41 -17.09
N LEU A 42 -10.57 7.17 -18.30
CA LEU A 42 -11.26 7.56 -19.54
C LEU A 42 -12.59 6.83 -19.67
N MET A 43 -12.62 5.53 -19.40
CA MET A 43 -13.87 4.77 -19.45
C MET A 43 -14.87 5.23 -18.38
N LEU A 44 -14.43 5.63 -17.18
CA LEU A 44 -15.31 6.20 -16.16
C LEU A 44 -16.00 7.51 -16.63
N LEU A 45 -15.28 8.33 -17.38
CA LEU A 45 -15.80 9.58 -17.93
C LEU A 45 -16.70 9.35 -19.15
N CYS A 46 -16.31 8.43 -20.03
CA CYS A 46 -17.02 8.16 -21.29
C CYS A 46 -18.18 7.16 -21.11
N LEU A 47 -18.02 6.15 -20.24
CA LEU A 47 -18.98 5.07 -20.04
C LEU A 47 -19.28 4.87 -18.54
N PRO A 48 -19.86 5.87 -17.86
CA PRO A 48 -20.14 5.77 -16.43
C PRO A 48 -21.06 4.58 -16.13
N PRO A 49 -20.86 3.90 -15.01
CA PRO A 49 -21.72 2.78 -14.62
C PRO A 49 -23.13 3.29 -14.32
N VAL A 50 -24.11 2.75 -15.06
CA VAL A 50 -25.53 3.11 -14.94
C VAL A 50 -26.18 2.20 -13.90
N PHE A 51 -26.80 2.78 -12.87
CA PHE A 51 -27.55 2.03 -11.86
C PHE A 51 -29.01 1.81 -12.30
N LYS A 52 -29.70 0.89 -11.60
CA LYS A 52 -31.09 0.56 -11.92
C LYS A 52 -31.98 1.83 -11.82
N GLY A 53 -32.65 2.18 -12.92
CA GLY A 53 -33.53 3.35 -13.00
C GLY A 53 -32.82 4.68 -13.33
N GLU A 54 -31.49 4.65 -13.57
CA GLU A 54 -30.70 5.82 -13.92
C GLU A 54 -30.50 5.89 -15.44
N SER A 55 -30.61 7.08 -16.02
CA SER A 55 -30.22 7.29 -17.41
C SER A 55 -28.72 7.49 -17.54
N TYR A 56 -28.18 7.29 -18.75
CA TYR A 56 -26.74 7.49 -19.02
C TYR A 56 -26.28 8.91 -18.65
N TRP A 57 -27.09 9.93 -18.96
CA TRP A 57 -26.74 11.31 -18.64
C TRP A 57 -26.72 11.60 -17.15
N LEU A 58 -27.63 11.02 -16.38
CA LEU A 58 -27.62 11.12 -14.92
C LEU A 58 -26.40 10.42 -14.33
N ALA A 59 -26.04 9.25 -14.86
CA ALA A 59 -24.84 8.52 -14.44
C ALA A 59 -23.58 9.36 -14.70
N ARG A 60 -23.47 9.97 -15.87
CA ARG A 60 -22.35 10.86 -16.22
C ARG A 60 -22.29 12.09 -15.31
N GLN A 61 -23.42 12.75 -15.08
CA GLN A 61 -23.50 13.89 -14.17
C GLN A 61 -23.09 13.47 -12.75
N ARG A 62 -23.56 12.34 -12.25
CA ARG A 62 -23.20 11.81 -10.94
C ARG A 62 -21.68 11.61 -10.79
N VAL A 63 -21.02 10.99 -11.76
CA VAL A 63 -19.58 10.76 -11.73
C VAL A 63 -18.82 12.08 -11.81
N THR A 64 -19.19 12.98 -12.73
CA THR A 64 -18.50 14.26 -12.88
C THR A 64 -18.69 15.17 -11.66
N LEU A 65 -19.87 15.24 -11.09
CA LEU A 65 -20.13 16.01 -9.87
C LEU A 65 -19.40 15.42 -8.66
N ALA A 66 -19.34 14.08 -8.56
CA ALA A 66 -18.59 13.40 -7.51
C ALA A 66 -17.09 13.71 -7.59
N MET A 67 -16.52 13.76 -8.80
CA MET A 67 -15.10 14.13 -9.00
C MET A 67 -14.87 15.62 -8.74
N ARG A 68 -15.71 16.51 -9.29
CA ARG A 68 -15.56 17.97 -9.11
C ARG A 68 -15.71 18.40 -7.65
N GLY A 69 -16.63 17.77 -6.91
CA GLY A 69 -16.86 18.09 -5.50
C GLY A 69 -15.90 17.42 -4.54
N ASP A 70 -14.95 16.62 -5.02
CA ASP A 70 -14.01 15.92 -4.16
C ASP A 70 -12.68 16.65 -4.04
N ALA A 71 -12.49 17.35 -2.92
CA ALA A 71 -11.22 18.05 -2.64
C ALA A 71 -10.02 17.12 -2.67
N VAL A 72 -10.17 15.83 -2.27
CA VAL A 72 -9.08 14.85 -2.31
C VAL A 72 -8.65 14.56 -3.75
N PHE A 73 -9.60 14.53 -4.69
CA PHE A 73 -9.30 14.38 -6.11
C PHE A 73 -8.43 15.54 -6.63
N TRP A 74 -8.79 16.78 -6.31
CA TRP A 74 -8.01 17.94 -6.73
C TRP A 74 -6.65 18.02 -6.09
N MET A 75 -6.54 17.70 -4.78
CA MET A 75 -5.25 17.62 -4.10
C MET A 75 -4.36 16.56 -4.75
N ALA A 76 -4.91 15.40 -5.11
CA ALA A 76 -4.14 14.35 -5.79
C ALA A 76 -3.70 14.78 -7.20
N LEU A 77 -4.53 15.54 -7.94
CA LEU A 77 -4.12 16.11 -9.24
C LEU A 77 -2.97 17.11 -9.09
N VAL A 78 -2.99 17.96 -8.06
CA VAL A 78 -1.90 18.90 -7.79
C VAL A 78 -0.61 18.13 -7.45
N ALA A 79 -0.70 17.07 -6.64
CA ALA A 79 0.44 16.21 -6.33
C ALA A 79 1.00 15.53 -7.59
N LEU A 80 0.12 15.03 -8.47
CA LEU A 80 0.52 14.47 -9.78
C LEU A 80 1.19 15.51 -10.68
N ALA A 81 0.65 16.73 -10.73
CA ALA A 81 1.23 17.82 -11.49
C ALA A 81 2.65 18.17 -10.97
N TYR A 82 2.84 18.14 -9.65
CA TYR A 82 4.15 18.36 -9.05
C TYR A 82 5.18 17.33 -9.50
N VAL A 83 4.85 16.03 -9.42
CA VAL A 83 5.73 14.94 -9.88
C VAL A 83 5.93 15.02 -11.40
N GLY A 84 4.91 15.37 -12.15
CA GLY A 84 5.01 15.61 -13.60
C GLY A 84 5.97 16.75 -13.95
N MET A 85 5.93 17.86 -13.19
CA MET A 85 6.89 18.96 -13.36
C MET A 85 8.32 18.53 -13.04
N GLN A 86 8.55 17.69 -12.02
CA GLN A 86 9.88 17.13 -11.74
C GLN A 86 10.44 16.36 -12.93
N LEU A 87 9.58 15.58 -13.62
CA LEU A 87 9.99 14.82 -14.81
C LEU A 87 10.31 15.70 -16.00
N LEU A 88 9.50 16.71 -16.25
CA LEU A 88 9.66 17.61 -17.38
C LEU A 88 10.87 18.55 -17.22
N ASN A 89 11.25 18.84 -15.96
CA ASN A 89 12.39 19.69 -15.63
C ASN A 89 13.70 18.90 -15.40
N GLY A 90 13.90 17.81 -16.11
CA GLY A 90 15.10 16.95 -16.14
C GLY A 90 15.44 16.54 -17.58
N PRO A 91 16.46 15.72 -17.80
CA PRO A 91 17.47 15.22 -16.87
C PRO A 91 18.59 16.22 -16.59
N ARG A 92 19.29 16.02 -15.45
CA ARG A 92 20.53 16.74 -15.14
C ARG A 92 21.72 15.85 -15.47
N THR A 93 22.71 16.43 -16.14
CA THR A 93 23.99 15.78 -16.41
C THR A 93 24.98 16.02 -15.28
N LEU A 94 25.84 15.02 -15.03
CA LEU A 94 26.93 15.16 -14.09
C LEU A 94 28.10 15.84 -14.80
N GLU A 95 28.50 17.04 -14.34
CA GLU A 95 29.54 17.85 -14.93
C GLU A 95 30.64 18.10 -13.89
N TYR A 96 31.90 18.14 -14.34
CA TYR A 96 33.00 18.49 -13.47
C TYR A 96 33.14 20.01 -13.42
N ALA A 97 32.80 20.60 -12.28
CA ALA A 97 32.99 22.01 -12.03
C ALA A 97 34.48 22.28 -11.68
N SER A 98 35.27 22.75 -12.64
CA SER A 98 36.69 23.05 -12.46
C SER A 98 36.96 24.06 -11.34
N GLU A 99 36.09 25.05 -11.18
CA GLU A 99 36.16 26.07 -10.14
C GLU A 99 36.00 25.46 -8.73
N LEU A 100 35.13 24.49 -8.58
CA LEU A 100 34.84 23.81 -7.29
C LEU A 100 35.69 22.55 -7.10
N LYS A 101 36.46 22.12 -8.11
CA LYS A 101 37.25 20.88 -8.15
C LYS A 101 36.43 19.64 -7.75
N ARG A 102 35.14 19.61 -8.11
CA ARG A 102 34.22 18.50 -7.80
C ARG A 102 33.19 18.26 -8.89
N TRP A 103 32.65 17.06 -8.90
CA TRP A 103 31.52 16.73 -9.75
C TRP A 103 30.24 17.36 -9.18
N VAL A 104 29.47 18.02 -10.02
CA VAL A 104 28.19 18.65 -9.69
C VAL A 104 27.16 18.29 -10.76
N PHE A 105 25.91 18.26 -10.40
CA PHE A 105 24.84 18.12 -11.40
C PHE A 105 24.60 19.49 -12.06
N SER A 106 24.41 19.48 -13.39
CA SER A 106 24.02 20.66 -14.14
C SER A 106 22.77 21.31 -13.56
N ALA A 107 22.64 22.62 -13.73
CA ALA A 107 21.44 23.32 -13.29
C ALA A 107 20.23 22.83 -14.08
N PRO A 108 19.04 22.71 -13.43
CA PRO A 108 17.83 22.33 -14.14
C PRO A 108 17.45 23.42 -15.18
N PRO A 109 16.74 23.06 -16.27
CA PRO A 109 16.29 24.02 -17.27
C PRO A 109 15.53 25.20 -16.65
N VAL A 110 14.69 24.94 -15.66
CA VAL A 110 13.98 25.99 -14.91
C VAL A 110 14.30 25.85 -13.42
N ARG A 111 15.10 26.80 -12.91
CA ARG A 111 15.63 26.75 -11.53
C ARG A 111 14.57 26.83 -10.43
N CYS A 112 13.45 27.50 -10.69
CA CYS A 112 12.36 27.66 -9.72
C CYS A 112 11.38 26.48 -9.69
N PHE A 113 11.53 25.50 -10.58
CA PHE A 113 10.66 24.33 -10.63
C PHE A 113 11.36 23.09 -10.06
N PRO A 114 10.56 22.16 -9.48
CA PRO A 114 11.09 20.89 -9.05
C PRO A 114 11.68 20.12 -10.24
N SER A 115 12.76 19.40 -10.02
CA SER A 115 13.50 18.71 -11.07
C SER A 115 13.88 17.30 -10.66
N SER A 116 14.15 16.43 -11.62
CA SER A 116 14.65 15.08 -11.41
C SER A 116 15.98 14.87 -12.10
N ILE A 117 16.83 14.03 -11.51
CA ILE A 117 18.10 13.62 -12.12
C ILE A 117 17.82 12.46 -13.10
N THR A 118 16.98 11.52 -12.68
CA THR A 118 16.66 10.29 -13.40
C THR A 118 15.19 10.26 -13.80
N PRO A 119 14.86 10.47 -15.08
CA PRO A 119 13.45 10.44 -15.51
C PRO A 119 12.80 9.06 -15.32
N CYS A 120 13.56 7.96 -15.43
CA CYS A 120 12.99 6.61 -15.30
C CYS A 120 12.35 6.36 -13.92
N ALA A 121 13.00 6.76 -12.83
CA ALA A 121 12.46 6.63 -11.48
C ALA A 121 11.19 7.47 -11.30
N GLY A 122 11.18 8.67 -11.85
CA GLY A 122 10.01 9.54 -11.81
C GLY A 122 8.82 8.99 -12.60
N ILE A 123 9.05 8.30 -13.72
CA ILE A 123 7.99 7.62 -14.48
C ILE A 123 7.36 6.51 -13.65
N SER A 124 8.15 5.73 -12.90
CA SER A 124 7.64 4.69 -12.00
C SER A 124 6.73 5.29 -10.92
N TRP A 125 7.16 6.36 -10.26
CA TRP A 125 6.36 7.09 -9.28
C TRP A 125 5.05 7.64 -9.87
N LEU A 126 5.14 8.29 -11.02
CA LEU A 126 3.97 8.83 -11.71
C LEU A 126 2.97 7.73 -12.05
N THR A 127 3.45 6.57 -12.49
CA THR A 127 2.61 5.40 -12.78
C THR A 127 1.89 4.89 -11.53
N GLY A 128 2.60 4.75 -10.43
CA GLY A 128 2.02 4.35 -9.14
C GLY A 128 0.94 5.32 -8.67
N LEU A 129 1.22 6.63 -8.74
CA LEU A 129 0.28 7.67 -8.35
C LEU A 129 -0.96 7.75 -9.26
N ILE A 130 -0.78 7.67 -10.58
CA ILE A 130 -1.91 7.67 -11.54
C ILE A 130 -2.76 6.42 -11.34
N SER A 131 -2.14 5.25 -11.19
CA SER A 131 -2.86 4.01 -10.96
C SER A 131 -3.63 4.04 -9.64
N GLY A 132 -3.01 4.53 -8.58
CA GLY A 132 -3.65 4.71 -7.29
C GLY A 132 -4.81 5.72 -7.33
N LEU A 133 -4.64 6.84 -8.03
CA LEU A 133 -5.71 7.82 -8.24
C LEU A 133 -6.87 7.22 -9.05
N ALA A 134 -6.58 6.49 -10.12
CA ALA A 134 -7.60 5.83 -10.93
C ALA A 134 -8.42 4.84 -10.10
N ILE A 135 -7.75 4.00 -9.31
CA ILE A 135 -8.39 3.07 -8.38
C ILE A 135 -9.25 3.82 -7.36
N ALA A 136 -8.71 4.86 -6.73
CA ALA A 136 -9.43 5.64 -5.72
C ALA A 136 -10.68 6.32 -6.29
N VAL A 137 -10.58 6.93 -7.47
CA VAL A 137 -11.70 7.57 -8.19
C VAL A 137 -12.75 6.53 -8.58
N ALA A 138 -12.34 5.39 -9.16
CA ALA A 138 -13.25 4.30 -9.51
C ALA A 138 -14.06 3.81 -8.31
N VAL A 139 -13.40 3.58 -7.19
CA VAL A 139 -14.04 3.12 -5.95
C VAL A 139 -15.00 4.18 -5.40
N ARG A 140 -14.59 5.44 -5.35
CA ARG A 140 -15.37 6.51 -4.71
C ARG A 140 -16.57 6.94 -5.54
N CYS A 141 -16.41 7.05 -6.87
CA CYS A 141 -17.42 7.62 -7.75
C CYS A 141 -18.33 6.56 -8.38
N ALA A 142 -17.82 5.34 -8.58
CA ALA A 142 -18.51 4.35 -9.41
C ALA A 142 -18.93 3.09 -8.66
N LEU A 143 -18.26 2.69 -7.56
CA LEU A 143 -18.59 1.43 -6.89
C LEU A 143 -19.56 1.61 -5.71
N PRO A 144 -20.69 0.89 -5.69
CA PRO A 144 -21.56 0.80 -4.53
C PRO A 144 -20.87 0.01 -3.40
N ARG A 145 -21.33 0.17 -2.15
CA ARG A 145 -20.72 -0.42 -0.95
C ARG A 145 -20.43 -1.92 -1.07
N LYS A 146 -21.38 -2.70 -1.60
CA LYS A 146 -21.20 -4.15 -1.78
C LYS A 146 -20.08 -4.48 -2.77
N GLN A 147 -19.97 -3.72 -3.88
CA GLN A 147 -18.92 -3.95 -4.88
C GLN A 147 -17.55 -3.53 -4.37
N ARG A 148 -17.44 -2.55 -3.46
CA ARG A 148 -16.19 -2.19 -2.81
C ARG A 148 -15.63 -3.34 -1.98
N LEU A 149 -16.51 -4.05 -1.24
CA LEU A 149 -16.11 -5.24 -0.51
C LEU A 149 -15.60 -6.33 -1.47
N VAL A 150 -16.31 -6.54 -2.59
CA VAL A 150 -15.89 -7.51 -3.62
C VAL A 150 -14.55 -7.09 -4.23
N ALA A 151 -14.33 -5.79 -4.49
CA ALA A 151 -13.06 -5.29 -5.01
C ALA A 151 -11.91 -5.56 -4.03
N LEU A 152 -12.08 -5.26 -2.74
CA LEU A 152 -11.07 -5.53 -1.73
C LEU A 152 -10.77 -7.02 -1.57
N MET A 153 -11.81 -7.84 -1.52
CA MET A 153 -11.63 -9.29 -1.44
C MET A 153 -11.00 -9.85 -2.70
N GLY A 154 -11.33 -9.30 -3.88
CA GLY A 154 -10.72 -9.69 -5.15
C GLY A 154 -9.23 -9.37 -5.19
N VAL A 155 -8.82 -8.16 -4.79
CA VAL A 155 -7.40 -7.78 -4.72
C VAL A 155 -6.68 -8.54 -3.60
N GLY A 156 -7.35 -8.75 -2.45
CA GLY A 156 -6.83 -9.60 -1.38
C GLY A 156 -6.63 -11.06 -1.83
N MET A 157 -7.48 -11.57 -2.70
CA MET A 157 -7.32 -12.90 -3.30
C MET A 157 -6.16 -12.94 -4.29
N LEU A 158 -5.98 -11.89 -5.11
CA LEU A 158 -4.82 -11.76 -5.99
C LEU A 158 -3.52 -11.75 -5.20
N SER A 159 -3.44 -10.98 -4.10
CA SER A 159 -2.27 -11.00 -3.22
C SER A 159 -2.05 -12.36 -2.55
N GLY A 160 -3.12 -13.06 -2.16
CA GLY A 160 -3.04 -14.42 -1.63
C GLY A 160 -2.53 -15.45 -2.66
N VAL A 161 -2.89 -15.30 -3.94
CA VAL A 161 -2.35 -16.13 -5.04
C VAL A 161 -0.85 -15.92 -5.20
N LEU A 162 -0.35 -14.70 -4.98
CA LEU A 162 1.11 -14.45 -4.96
C LEU A 162 1.80 -15.21 -3.82
N ALA A 163 1.17 -15.33 -2.65
CA ALA A 163 1.72 -16.15 -1.57
C ALA A 163 1.78 -17.64 -1.96
N LEU A 164 0.72 -18.16 -2.61
CA LEU A 164 0.73 -19.53 -3.13
C LEU A 164 1.81 -19.73 -4.20
N TRP A 165 1.96 -18.77 -5.10
CA TRP A 165 3.06 -18.79 -6.08
C TRP A 165 4.42 -18.83 -5.38
N GLY A 166 4.60 -18.07 -4.29
CA GLY A 166 5.80 -18.12 -3.46
C GLY A 166 6.10 -19.53 -2.94
N VAL A 167 5.07 -20.26 -2.47
CA VAL A 167 5.21 -21.67 -2.06
C VAL A 167 5.68 -22.54 -3.22
N VAL A 168 5.00 -22.46 -4.37
CA VAL A 168 5.34 -23.26 -5.54
C VAL A 168 6.77 -22.95 -6.02
N ALA A 169 7.14 -21.67 -6.09
CA ALA A 169 8.48 -21.24 -6.47
C ALA A 169 9.53 -21.81 -5.51
N THR A 170 9.29 -21.71 -4.20
CA THR A 170 10.21 -22.26 -3.16
C THR A 170 10.38 -23.77 -3.28
N LEU A 171 9.28 -24.49 -3.50
CA LEU A 171 9.32 -25.95 -3.67
C LEU A 171 10.08 -26.38 -4.95
N VAL A 172 9.94 -25.63 -6.03
CA VAL A 172 10.58 -25.93 -7.32
C VAL A 172 12.06 -25.53 -7.31
N THR A 173 12.36 -24.31 -6.85
CA THR A 173 13.72 -23.74 -6.94
C THR A 173 14.54 -24.02 -5.69
N ARG A 174 13.92 -24.50 -4.60
CA ARG A 174 14.50 -24.60 -3.24
C ARG A 174 15.07 -23.26 -2.71
N GLN A 175 14.61 -22.15 -3.26
CA GLN A 175 14.98 -20.81 -2.84
C GLN A 175 13.72 -19.98 -2.64
N VAL A 176 13.71 -19.13 -1.61
CA VAL A 176 12.62 -18.17 -1.39
C VAL A 176 12.68 -17.11 -2.47
N PRO A 177 11.60 -16.88 -3.22
CA PRO A 177 11.59 -15.83 -4.23
C PRO A 177 11.77 -14.45 -3.59
N ALA A 178 12.63 -13.63 -4.17
CA ALA A 178 12.93 -12.29 -3.64
C ALA A 178 11.78 -11.27 -3.86
N PHE A 179 10.77 -11.58 -4.67
CA PHE A 179 9.64 -10.68 -5.02
C PHE A 179 10.10 -9.29 -5.50
N GLU A 180 11.20 -9.23 -6.25
CA GLU A 180 11.82 -7.97 -6.69
C GLU A 180 10.84 -7.06 -7.44
N TRP A 181 9.91 -7.64 -8.22
CA TRP A 181 8.87 -6.87 -8.93
C TRP A 181 7.84 -6.20 -8.01
N LEU A 182 7.74 -6.63 -6.75
CA LEU A 182 6.94 -5.98 -5.71
C LEU A 182 7.75 -5.00 -4.85
N GLY A 183 9.05 -4.86 -5.11
CA GLY A 183 9.96 -4.08 -4.28
C GLY A 183 10.73 -4.91 -3.25
N GLY A 184 10.59 -6.23 -3.28
CA GLY A 184 11.25 -7.15 -2.37
C GLY A 184 10.32 -7.80 -1.34
N THR A 185 10.92 -8.59 -0.47
CA THR A 185 10.18 -9.35 0.57
C THR A 185 9.51 -8.45 1.60
N TYR A 186 10.06 -7.26 1.86
CA TYR A 186 9.46 -6.28 2.77
C TYR A 186 8.12 -5.75 2.22
N ASP A 187 8.12 -5.29 0.99
CA ASP A 187 6.96 -4.69 0.33
C ASP A 187 5.87 -5.74 0.07
N ALA A 188 6.27 -6.94 -0.38
CA ALA A 188 5.37 -8.06 -0.52
C ALA A 188 4.71 -8.43 0.83
N GLY A 189 5.51 -8.49 1.90
CA GLY A 189 5.03 -8.72 3.26
C GLY A 189 4.01 -7.68 3.72
N MET A 190 4.24 -6.41 3.41
CA MET A 190 3.32 -5.33 3.75
C MET A 190 2.03 -5.37 2.93
N LEU A 191 2.08 -5.77 1.66
CA LEU A 191 0.88 -6.00 0.85
C LEU A 191 0.01 -7.10 1.47
N TRP A 192 0.61 -8.23 1.85
CA TRP A 192 -0.09 -9.31 2.52
C TRP A 192 -0.63 -8.92 3.90
N PHE A 193 0.14 -8.19 4.69
CA PHE A 193 -0.32 -7.65 5.96
C PHE A 193 -1.56 -6.78 5.79
N LEU A 194 -1.54 -5.84 4.85
CA LEU A 194 -2.65 -4.93 4.57
C LEU A 194 -3.94 -5.69 4.23
N PHE A 195 -3.86 -6.65 3.29
CA PHE A 195 -5.01 -7.44 2.90
C PHE A 195 -5.40 -8.51 3.92
N GLY A 196 -4.47 -8.96 4.75
CA GLY A 196 -4.75 -9.76 5.94
C GLY A 196 -5.65 -9.02 6.94
N CYS A 197 -5.30 -7.76 7.26
CA CYS A 197 -6.10 -6.89 8.13
C CYS A 197 -7.53 -6.70 7.59
N VAL A 198 -7.65 -6.36 6.30
CA VAL A 198 -8.95 -6.15 5.65
C VAL A 198 -9.78 -7.42 5.67
N SER A 199 -9.19 -8.54 5.29
CA SER A 199 -9.90 -9.83 5.20
C SER A 199 -10.35 -10.33 6.57
N LEU A 200 -9.55 -10.15 7.62
CA LEU A 200 -9.95 -10.43 9.00
C LEU A 200 -11.11 -9.53 9.45
N GLY A 201 -11.12 -8.26 9.04
CA GLY A 201 -12.27 -7.39 9.24
C GLY A 201 -13.55 -7.91 8.58
N VAL A 202 -13.44 -8.44 7.35
CA VAL A 202 -14.57 -9.06 6.63
C VAL A 202 -15.03 -10.37 7.30
N VAL A 203 -14.09 -11.17 7.80
CA VAL A 203 -14.42 -12.39 8.59
C VAL A 203 -15.25 -12.02 9.83
N GLY A 204 -14.82 -11.00 10.57
CA GLY A 204 -15.52 -10.52 11.75
C GLY A 204 -16.93 -10.00 11.44
N GLU A 205 -17.08 -9.23 10.37
CA GLU A 205 -18.38 -8.73 9.91
C GLU A 205 -19.32 -9.88 9.48
N ALA A 206 -18.80 -10.82 8.67
CA ALA A 206 -19.56 -11.98 8.22
C ALA A 206 -19.96 -12.89 9.39
N PHE A 207 -19.12 -12.96 10.42
CA PHE A 207 -19.44 -13.67 11.66
C PHE A 207 -20.61 -13.01 12.39
N LEU A 208 -20.59 -11.68 12.54
CA LEU A 208 -21.67 -10.94 13.19
C LEU A 208 -23.01 -11.03 12.42
N GLU A 209 -22.94 -11.00 11.08
CA GLU A 209 -24.11 -11.13 10.20
C GLU A 209 -24.57 -12.58 9.97
N SER A 210 -23.85 -13.60 10.46
CA SER A 210 -24.12 -15.04 10.26
C SER A 210 -24.08 -15.48 8.78
N HIS A 211 -23.25 -14.83 7.96
CA HIS A 211 -23.08 -15.18 6.54
C HIS A 211 -21.97 -16.21 6.34
N SER A 212 -22.29 -17.50 6.46
CA SER A 212 -21.31 -18.60 6.43
C SER A 212 -20.43 -18.66 5.17
N ARG A 213 -21.01 -18.44 3.96
CA ARG A 213 -20.26 -18.45 2.70
C ARG A 213 -19.27 -17.31 2.59
N THR A 214 -19.70 -16.09 2.92
CA THR A 214 -18.81 -14.90 2.91
C THR A 214 -17.70 -15.06 3.92
N MET A 215 -18.01 -15.62 5.10
CA MET A 215 -17.04 -15.91 6.15
C MET A 215 -15.96 -16.89 5.67
N GLY A 216 -16.36 -17.99 5.02
CA GLY A 216 -15.43 -19.01 4.52
C GLY A 216 -14.45 -18.44 3.47
N ILE A 217 -14.96 -17.68 2.50
CA ILE A 217 -14.14 -17.04 1.46
C ILE A 217 -13.18 -16.01 2.09
N ALA A 218 -13.72 -15.14 2.96
CA ALA A 218 -12.92 -14.12 3.62
C ALA A 218 -11.83 -14.74 4.51
N PHE A 219 -12.14 -15.84 5.19
CA PHE A 219 -11.19 -16.57 5.98
C PHE A 219 -10.06 -17.19 5.13
N ALA A 220 -10.40 -17.80 4.00
CA ALA A 220 -9.39 -18.34 3.08
C ALA A 220 -8.45 -17.24 2.56
N VAL A 221 -9.00 -16.08 2.19
CA VAL A 221 -8.21 -14.92 1.76
C VAL A 221 -7.35 -14.38 2.90
N ALA A 222 -7.90 -14.26 4.12
CA ALA A 222 -7.16 -13.84 5.29
C ALA A 222 -5.99 -14.80 5.60
N PHE A 223 -6.28 -16.11 5.55
CA PHE A 223 -5.27 -17.13 5.76
C PHE A 223 -4.11 -17.03 4.78
N LEU A 224 -4.40 -16.94 3.48
CA LEU A 224 -3.35 -16.84 2.45
C LEU A 224 -2.49 -15.59 2.62
N ASN A 225 -3.10 -14.45 2.97
CA ASN A 225 -2.36 -13.22 3.18
C ASN A 225 -1.54 -13.24 4.48
N VAL A 226 -2.11 -13.74 5.58
CA VAL A 226 -1.38 -13.91 6.84
C VAL A 226 -0.21 -14.87 6.65
N PHE A 227 -0.45 -16.00 5.98
CA PHE A 227 0.60 -16.95 5.65
C PHE A 227 1.70 -16.31 4.78
N GLY A 228 1.33 -15.60 3.72
CA GLY A 228 2.30 -14.90 2.85
C GLY A 228 3.15 -13.91 3.61
N ALA A 229 2.54 -13.09 4.48
CA ALA A 229 3.26 -12.10 5.28
C ALA A 229 4.25 -12.74 6.25
N VAL A 230 3.91 -13.88 6.85
CA VAL A 230 4.78 -14.58 7.80
C VAL A 230 5.83 -15.43 7.09
N ALA A 231 5.43 -16.19 6.06
CA ALA A 231 6.33 -17.13 5.38
C ALA A 231 7.35 -16.44 4.47
N PHE A 232 6.95 -15.38 3.77
CA PHE A 232 7.75 -14.72 2.74
C PHE A 232 8.01 -13.24 3.00
N GLY A 233 7.27 -12.60 3.91
CA GLY A 233 7.49 -11.22 4.30
C GLY A 233 8.79 -11.07 5.11
N ALA A 234 9.43 -9.91 5.11
CA ALA A 234 10.54 -9.60 6.01
C ALA A 234 10.11 -9.67 7.49
N VAL A 235 11.05 -9.58 8.41
CA VAL A 235 10.79 -9.73 9.86
C VAL A 235 9.73 -8.75 10.36
N PHE A 236 9.81 -7.48 9.95
CA PHE A 236 8.88 -6.46 10.44
C PHE A 236 7.41 -6.70 10.00
N PRO A 237 7.08 -6.95 8.71
CA PRO A 237 5.74 -7.36 8.30
C PRO A 237 5.25 -8.62 9.03
N ALA A 238 6.13 -9.60 9.24
CA ALA A 238 5.78 -10.81 9.96
C ALA A 238 5.40 -10.53 11.41
N VAL A 239 6.18 -9.73 12.14
CA VAL A 239 5.87 -9.31 13.53
C VAL A 239 4.57 -8.52 13.59
N LEU A 240 4.34 -7.55 12.70
CA LEU A 240 3.07 -6.82 12.63
C LEU A 240 1.89 -7.76 12.40
N THR A 241 2.06 -8.75 11.52
CA THR A 241 1.01 -9.74 11.24
C THR A 241 0.74 -10.62 12.46
N MET A 242 1.75 -10.97 13.23
CA MET A 242 1.60 -11.68 14.50
C MET A 242 0.76 -10.88 15.50
N LEU A 243 1.12 -9.62 15.69
CA LEU A 243 0.37 -8.72 16.59
C LEU A 243 -1.08 -8.54 16.11
N LEU A 244 -1.30 -8.44 14.80
CA LEU A 244 -2.63 -8.40 14.22
C LEU A 244 -3.45 -9.66 14.56
N VAL A 245 -2.88 -10.86 14.37
CA VAL A 245 -3.58 -12.13 14.64
C VAL A 245 -3.89 -12.25 16.13
N LEU A 246 -2.98 -11.88 17.01
CA LEU A 246 -3.22 -11.86 18.45
C LEU A 246 -4.33 -10.88 18.82
N GLY A 247 -4.27 -9.65 18.32
CA GLY A 247 -5.30 -8.63 18.55
C GLY A 247 -6.66 -9.04 18.00
N TRP A 248 -6.69 -9.65 16.80
CA TRP A 248 -7.92 -10.17 16.21
C TRP A 248 -8.51 -11.33 17.02
N THR A 249 -7.66 -12.25 17.53
CA THR A 249 -8.09 -13.34 18.39
C THR A 249 -8.71 -12.84 19.68
N ALA A 250 -8.07 -11.85 20.32
CA ALA A 250 -8.60 -11.21 21.53
C ALA A 250 -9.95 -10.51 21.25
N PHE A 251 -10.03 -9.71 20.17
CA PHE A 251 -11.29 -9.09 19.73
C PHE A 251 -12.38 -10.11 19.49
N ALA A 252 -12.07 -11.20 18.84
CA ALA A 252 -13.01 -12.23 18.51
C ALA A 252 -13.53 -12.94 19.77
N LEU A 253 -12.67 -13.23 20.76
CA LEU A 253 -13.07 -13.79 22.06
C LEU A 253 -14.04 -12.86 22.82
N ILE A 254 -13.72 -11.56 22.86
CA ILE A 254 -14.60 -10.55 23.48
C ILE A 254 -15.95 -10.49 22.75
N ALA A 255 -15.95 -10.49 21.42
CA ALA A 255 -17.18 -10.44 20.61
C ALA A 255 -18.07 -11.66 20.81
N VAL A 256 -17.49 -12.86 20.99
CA VAL A 256 -18.24 -14.08 21.32
C VAL A 256 -18.87 -13.99 22.71
N GLN A 257 -18.10 -13.58 23.71
CA GLN A 257 -18.63 -13.43 25.05
C GLN A 257 -19.80 -12.42 25.09
N ALA A 258 -19.66 -11.30 24.37
CA ALA A 258 -20.70 -10.27 24.29
C ALA A 258 -21.95 -10.72 23.51
N SER A 259 -21.80 -11.64 22.52
CA SER A 259 -22.91 -12.07 21.66
C SER A 259 -23.71 -13.24 22.18
N GLY A 260 -23.28 -13.89 23.26
CA GLY A 260 -23.94 -15.09 23.82
C GLY A 260 -24.00 -16.30 22.87
N ARG A 261 -23.24 -16.29 21.76
CA ARG A 261 -23.22 -17.36 20.76
C ARG A 261 -22.38 -18.55 21.24
N PRO A 262 -22.74 -19.79 20.84
CA PRO A 262 -22.04 -20.98 21.32
C PRO A 262 -20.58 -20.98 20.86
N LEU A 263 -19.66 -21.10 21.82
CA LEU A 263 -18.21 -21.13 21.61
C LEU A 263 -17.75 -22.16 20.55
N ARG A 264 -18.50 -23.25 20.36
CA ARG A 264 -18.15 -24.33 19.43
C ARG A 264 -17.98 -23.89 17.97
N PHE A 265 -18.78 -22.92 17.52
CA PHE A 265 -18.70 -22.39 16.15
C PHE A 265 -17.45 -21.50 15.98
N PHE A 266 -17.11 -20.80 17.04
CA PHE A 266 -16.01 -19.87 17.09
C PHE A 266 -14.64 -20.57 17.16
N TRP A 267 -14.51 -21.61 17.99
CA TRP A 267 -13.28 -22.38 18.14
C TRP A 267 -12.77 -22.97 16.81
N ARG A 268 -13.67 -23.36 15.91
CA ARG A 268 -13.28 -23.86 14.58
C ARG A 268 -12.66 -22.80 13.67
N SER A 269 -13.06 -21.54 13.82
CA SER A 269 -12.60 -20.45 12.96
C SER A 269 -11.41 -19.67 13.57
N VAL A 270 -11.37 -19.54 14.89
CA VAL A 270 -10.38 -18.71 15.59
C VAL A 270 -9.15 -19.51 15.98
N LEU A 271 -9.31 -20.77 16.39
CA LEU A 271 -8.16 -21.62 16.75
C LEU A 271 -7.40 -22.13 15.53
N LEU A 272 -8.04 -22.23 14.36
CA LEU A 272 -7.32 -22.61 13.14
C LEU A 272 -6.29 -21.54 12.73
N LEU A 273 -6.58 -20.26 12.92
CA LEU A 273 -5.66 -19.19 12.55
C LEU A 273 -4.37 -19.18 13.37
N PRO A 274 -4.40 -19.24 14.74
CA PRO A 274 -3.20 -19.39 15.56
C PRO A 274 -2.47 -20.72 15.35
N LEU A 275 -3.20 -21.81 15.06
CA LEU A 275 -2.60 -23.10 14.78
C LEU A 275 -1.82 -23.10 13.46
N PHE A 276 -2.40 -22.57 12.38
CA PHE A 276 -1.70 -22.39 11.11
C PHE A 276 -0.57 -21.39 11.22
N PHE A 277 -0.71 -20.40 12.09
CA PHE A 277 0.34 -19.46 12.45
C PHE A 277 1.49 -20.18 13.17
N ALA A 278 1.18 -21.01 14.19
CA ALA A 278 2.17 -21.79 14.91
C ALA A 278 2.88 -22.82 14.00
N VAL A 279 2.15 -23.45 13.08
CA VAL A 279 2.73 -24.35 12.07
C VAL A 279 3.58 -23.58 11.07
N GLY A 280 3.11 -22.43 10.55
CA GLY A 280 3.90 -21.57 9.64
C GLY A 280 5.18 -21.07 10.31
N PHE A 281 5.08 -20.60 11.55
CA PHE A 281 6.21 -20.16 12.35
C PHE A 281 7.13 -21.32 12.75
N GLY A 282 6.55 -22.47 13.11
CA GLY A 282 7.31 -23.71 13.40
C GLY A 282 8.09 -24.21 12.19
N LEU A 283 7.53 -24.13 10.98
CA LEU A 283 8.22 -24.45 9.74
C LEU A 283 9.34 -23.47 9.43
N ILE A 284 9.19 -22.19 9.78
CA ILE A 284 10.20 -21.14 9.60
C ILE A 284 11.32 -21.27 10.63
N LEU A 285 11.02 -21.70 11.86
CA LEU A 285 11.99 -21.94 12.94
C LEU A 285 12.59 -23.35 12.92
N SER A 286 12.12 -24.25 12.04
CA SER A 286 12.67 -25.61 11.94
C SER A 286 14.11 -25.57 11.39
N PRO A 287 14.98 -26.51 11.76
CA PRO A 287 16.35 -26.57 11.26
C PRO A 287 16.48 -26.64 9.73
N GLY A 288 15.43 -27.10 9.01
CA GLY A 288 15.33 -27.02 7.55
C GLY A 288 15.09 -25.60 7.02
N ALA A 289 14.67 -24.67 7.86
CA ALA A 289 14.47 -23.27 7.51
C ALA A 289 15.77 -22.45 7.44
N GLU A 290 16.89 -22.96 7.95
CA GLU A 290 18.21 -22.33 7.76
C GLU A 290 18.55 -22.17 6.29
N VAL A 291 18.06 -23.08 5.44
CA VAL A 291 18.19 -22.99 3.98
C VAL A 291 17.26 -21.91 3.40
N VAL A 292 16.13 -21.63 4.10
CA VAL A 292 15.07 -20.75 3.61
C VAL A 292 15.26 -19.30 4.11
N ARG A 293 15.83 -19.11 5.32
CA ARG A 293 16.08 -17.77 5.90
C ARG A 293 17.20 -17.78 6.95
N PRO A 294 18.45 -17.57 6.57
CA PRO A 294 19.53 -17.36 7.53
C PRO A 294 19.29 -16.15 8.46
N GLU A 295 18.46 -15.19 8.02
CA GLU A 295 18.15 -13.95 8.76
C GLU A 295 17.28 -14.15 10.02
N LEU A 296 16.66 -15.34 10.20
CA LEU A 296 15.76 -15.61 11.33
C LEU A 296 16.36 -16.43 12.46
N GLN A 297 17.68 -16.64 12.49
CA GLN A 297 18.33 -17.27 13.62
C GLN A 297 18.20 -16.39 14.87
N VAL A 298 17.43 -16.84 15.85
CA VAL A 298 17.13 -16.12 17.11
C VAL A 298 18.41 -15.72 17.87
N SER A 299 19.48 -16.53 17.77
CA SER A 299 20.79 -16.26 18.37
C SER A 299 21.49 -15.02 17.81
N GLN A 300 21.15 -14.58 16.61
CA GLN A 300 21.79 -13.43 15.93
C GLN A 300 20.91 -12.17 15.93
N TRP A 301 19.73 -12.21 16.54
CA TRP A 301 18.78 -11.09 16.48
C TRP A 301 19.31 -9.81 17.12
N SER A 302 20.09 -9.91 18.21
CA SER A 302 20.66 -8.73 18.86
C SER A 302 21.67 -8.03 17.96
N GLU A 303 22.53 -8.80 17.29
CA GLU A 303 23.55 -8.28 16.37
C GLU A 303 22.89 -7.76 15.08
N ALA A 304 21.95 -8.51 14.53
CA ALA A 304 21.20 -8.10 13.35
C ALA A 304 20.38 -6.82 13.60
N LEU A 305 19.77 -6.68 14.77
CA LEU A 305 19.05 -5.48 15.16
C LEU A 305 19.98 -4.27 15.33
N GLN A 306 21.15 -4.47 15.94
CA GLN A 306 22.15 -3.41 16.06
C GLN A 306 22.68 -2.98 14.70
N GLN A 307 22.99 -3.92 13.82
CA GLN A 307 23.44 -3.63 12.45
C GLN A 307 22.36 -2.92 11.64
N PHE A 308 21.10 -3.39 11.72
CA PHE A 308 19.96 -2.73 11.09
C PHE A 308 19.84 -1.29 11.57
N TRP A 309 19.91 -1.05 12.89
CA TRP A 309 19.78 0.27 13.47
C TRP A 309 20.93 1.19 13.06
N ALA A 310 22.16 0.70 13.08
CA ALA A 310 23.33 1.44 12.64
C ALA A 310 23.24 1.85 11.16
N GLN A 311 22.82 0.92 10.29
CA GLN A 311 22.59 1.18 8.87
C GLN A 311 21.43 2.15 8.64
N TRP A 312 20.35 2.00 9.42
CA TRP A 312 19.19 2.88 9.34
C TRP A 312 19.55 4.32 9.69
N MET A 313 20.24 4.51 10.83
CA MET A 313 20.70 5.83 11.29
C MET A 313 21.65 6.46 10.28
N PHE A 314 22.65 5.73 9.81
CA PHE A 314 23.57 6.23 8.78
C PHE A 314 22.82 6.72 7.53
N ARG A 315 21.88 5.94 7.01
CA ARG A 315 21.10 6.34 5.84
C ARG A 315 20.17 7.51 6.12
N ALA A 316 19.62 7.59 7.32
CA ALA A 316 18.81 8.73 7.74
C ALA A 316 19.63 10.00 7.81
N ASP A 317 20.84 9.95 8.32
CA ASP A 317 21.79 11.10 8.36
C ASP A 317 22.14 11.57 6.93
N VAL A 318 22.52 10.65 6.06
CA VAL A 318 22.77 10.97 4.64
C VAL A 318 21.50 11.54 3.97
N ALA A 319 20.33 11.02 4.29
CA ALA A 319 19.07 11.55 3.76
C ALA A 319 18.79 12.99 4.22
N MET A 320 19.09 13.28 5.48
CA MET A 320 18.98 14.66 6.01
C MET A 320 19.96 15.60 5.36
N ASP A 321 21.19 15.17 5.07
CA ASP A 321 22.17 15.97 4.33
C ASP A 321 21.70 16.26 2.90
N VAL A 322 21.12 15.28 2.20
CA VAL A 322 20.52 15.48 0.88
C VAL A 322 19.32 16.44 0.97
N PHE A 323 18.44 16.25 1.96
CA PHE A 323 17.30 17.12 2.18
C PHE A 323 17.73 18.57 2.47
N THR A 324 18.71 18.78 3.35
CA THR A 324 19.20 20.13 3.68
C THR A 324 19.84 20.84 2.50
N SER A 325 20.40 20.08 1.54
CA SER A 325 20.90 20.66 0.28
C SER A 325 19.78 21.04 -0.71
N HIS A 326 18.57 20.44 -0.60
CA HIS A 326 17.44 20.69 -1.48
C HIS A 326 16.10 20.79 -0.68
N PRO A 327 15.97 21.70 0.31
CA PRO A 327 14.92 21.60 1.32
C PRO A 327 13.51 21.88 0.77
N MET A 328 13.36 22.75 -0.22
CA MET A 328 12.03 23.16 -0.70
C MET A 328 11.46 22.23 -1.78
N LEU A 329 12.25 21.91 -2.80
CA LEU A 329 11.79 21.22 -4.01
C LEU A 329 12.29 19.78 -4.11
N GLY A 330 13.21 19.37 -3.23
CA GLY A 330 13.82 18.04 -3.25
C GLY A 330 14.83 17.83 -4.38
N ALA A 331 15.49 16.68 -4.32
CA ALA A 331 16.48 16.27 -5.32
C ALA A 331 15.88 15.51 -6.51
N GLY A 332 14.57 15.28 -6.48
CA GLY A 332 13.83 14.47 -7.45
C GLY A 332 13.75 12.98 -7.07
N PRO A 333 12.87 12.22 -7.72
CA PRO A 333 12.82 10.76 -7.60
C PRO A 333 14.22 10.17 -7.88
N ASP A 334 14.64 9.18 -7.06
CA ASP A 334 15.98 8.60 -7.08
C ASP A 334 17.13 9.57 -6.75
N GLY A 335 16.82 10.82 -6.41
CA GLY A 335 17.81 11.83 -6.05
C GLY A 335 18.69 11.42 -4.88
N PHE A 336 18.14 10.70 -3.91
CA PHE A 336 18.91 10.15 -2.78
C PHE A 336 20.05 9.24 -3.25
N ALA A 337 19.78 8.28 -4.13
CA ALA A 337 20.79 7.36 -4.63
C ALA A 337 21.92 8.08 -5.38
N GLN A 338 21.61 9.18 -6.04
CA GLN A 338 22.58 9.97 -6.81
C GLN A 338 23.35 10.99 -5.95
N TYR A 339 22.64 11.78 -5.14
CA TYR A 339 23.27 12.79 -4.28
C TYR A 339 23.89 12.20 -3.01
N GLY A 340 23.29 11.17 -2.42
CA GLY A 340 23.73 10.61 -1.15
C GLY A 340 25.18 10.14 -1.17
N ARG A 341 25.64 9.61 -2.31
CA ARG A 341 27.03 9.19 -2.49
C ARG A 341 28.07 10.30 -2.24
N PHE A 342 27.70 11.57 -2.39
CA PHE A 342 28.60 12.70 -2.14
C PHE A 342 28.78 13.00 -0.64
N PHE A 343 27.89 12.49 0.20
CA PHE A 343 27.93 12.67 1.66
C PHE A 343 28.58 11.51 2.39
N VAL A 344 28.86 10.39 1.71
CA VAL A 344 29.54 9.21 2.28
C VAL A 344 31.06 9.47 2.34
N LYS A 345 31.63 9.48 3.55
CA LYS A 345 33.02 9.91 3.76
C LYS A 345 33.97 8.76 4.14
N GLY A 346 33.49 7.74 4.85
CA GLY A 346 34.33 6.69 5.42
C GLY A 346 34.20 5.33 4.72
N ALA A 347 35.19 4.45 4.87
CA ALA A 347 35.16 3.10 4.29
C ALA A 347 34.01 2.25 4.86
N LEU A 348 33.72 2.37 6.17
CA LEU A 348 32.60 1.70 6.83
C LEU A 348 31.25 2.24 6.28
N GLU A 349 31.12 3.54 6.12
CA GLU A 349 29.95 4.19 5.55
C GLU A 349 29.73 3.74 4.10
N TRP A 350 30.78 3.58 3.31
CA TRP A 350 30.72 3.02 1.96
C TRP A 350 30.24 1.57 1.95
N SER A 351 30.61 0.77 2.96
CA SER A 351 30.12 -0.60 3.09
C SER A 351 28.60 -0.60 3.36
N TYR A 352 28.11 0.26 4.25
CA TYR A 352 26.69 0.45 4.52
C TYR A 352 25.91 0.97 3.32
N TRP A 353 26.51 1.91 2.58
CA TRP A 353 25.92 2.43 1.34
C TRP A 353 25.75 1.33 0.30
N LYS A 354 26.81 0.55 0.07
CA LYS A 354 26.78 -0.56 -0.91
C LYS A 354 25.81 -1.66 -0.51
N SER A 355 25.78 -2.06 0.76
CA SER A 355 24.88 -3.10 1.25
C SER A 355 23.40 -2.76 1.11
N GLY A 356 23.08 -1.47 1.14
CA GLY A 356 21.71 -0.98 0.99
C GLY A 356 21.30 -0.55 -0.40
N GLY A 357 22.17 -0.68 -1.41
CA GLY A 357 21.84 -0.33 -2.79
C GLY A 357 21.42 1.13 -3.01
N GLY A 358 21.73 2.06 -2.07
CA GLY A 358 21.27 3.46 -2.13
C GLY A 358 19.77 3.63 -1.81
N HIS A 359 19.13 2.63 -1.20
CA HIS A 359 17.72 2.73 -0.78
C HIS A 359 17.58 3.49 0.53
N LEU A 360 16.52 4.29 0.62
CA LEU A 360 16.19 5.05 1.82
C LEU A 360 15.60 4.16 2.92
N PRO A 361 15.80 4.53 4.19
CA PRO A 361 15.34 3.72 5.31
C PRO A 361 13.85 3.85 5.61
N CYS A 362 13.16 4.86 5.08
CA CYS A 362 11.73 5.05 5.30
C CYS A 362 11.08 5.92 4.21
N ASP A 363 9.75 5.72 3.99
CA ASP A 363 8.98 6.48 2.99
C ASP A 363 8.96 7.99 3.27
N PHE A 364 8.96 8.38 4.53
CA PHE A 364 8.92 9.80 4.89
C PHE A 364 10.19 10.53 4.45
N LEU A 365 11.36 9.95 4.71
CA LEU A 365 12.64 10.48 4.24
C LEU A 365 12.73 10.42 2.71
N LEU A 366 12.17 9.39 2.09
CA LEU A 366 12.08 9.28 0.63
C LEU A 366 11.30 10.45 0.04
N LEU A 367 10.17 10.82 0.63
CA LEU A 367 9.38 11.97 0.18
C LEU A 367 10.14 13.29 0.40
N LEU A 368 10.74 13.46 1.57
CA LEU A 368 11.50 14.67 1.89
C LEU A 368 12.69 14.88 0.95
N THR A 369 13.48 13.85 0.72
CA THR A 369 14.65 13.94 -0.16
C THR A 369 14.26 14.11 -1.62
N SER A 370 13.22 13.39 -2.08
CA SER A 370 12.81 13.42 -3.48
C SER A 370 11.97 14.64 -3.84
N CYS A 371 11.06 15.04 -2.97
CA CYS A 371 10.07 16.09 -3.25
C CYS A 371 10.28 17.38 -2.45
N GLY A 372 11.24 17.39 -1.50
CA GLY A 372 11.39 18.48 -0.55
C GLY A 372 10.16 18.66 0.35
N MET A 373 10.18 19.72 1.13
CA MET A 373 9.07 20.01 2.05
C MET A 373 7.76 20.29 1.30
N MET A 374 7.83 21.04 0.21
CA MET A 374 6.65 21.45 -0.56
C MET A 374 5.96 20.24 -1.21
N GLY A 375 6.73 19.40 -1.92
CA GLY A 375 6.17 18.23 -2.57
C GLY A 375 5.70 17.17 -1.57
N THR A 376 6.41 16.98 -0.46
CA THR A 376 5.99 16.08 0.63
C THR A 376 4.64 16.50 1.20
N LEU A 377 4.44 17.78 1.49
CA LEU A 377 3.15 18.29 1.95
C LEU A 377 2.05 18.04 0.90
N LEU A 378 2.32 18.34 -0.37
CA LEU A 378 1.35 18.11 -1.45
C LEU A 378 0.97 16.64 -1.61
N LEU A 379 1.92 15.71 -1.47
CA LEU A 379 1.68 14.27 -1.57
C LEU A 379 0.95 13.70 -0.35
N LEU A 380 1.21 14.22 0.85
CA LEU A 380 0.56 13.77 2.08
C LEU A 380 -0.83 14.37 2.28
N LEU A 381 -1.12 15.56 1.72
CA LEU A 381 -2.41 16.25 1.86
C LEU A 381 -3.63 15.37 1.48
N PRO A 382 -3.67 14.66 0.34
CA PRO A 382 -4.81 13.81 0.00
C PRO A 382 -5.06 12.71 1.03
N GLY A 383 -3.99 12.05 1.47
CA GLY A 383 -4.04 10.99 2.49
C GLY A 383 -4.49 11.54 3.86
N GLY A 384 -3.89 12.65 4.28
CA GLY A 384 -4.26 13.35 5.52
C GLY A 384 -5.70 13.83 5.53
N ALA A 385 -6.20 14.39 4.43
CA ALA A 385 -7.58 14.79 4.28
C ALA A 385 -8.54 13.60 4.32
N MET A 386 -8.18 12.47 3.74
CA MET A 386 -8.96 11.23 3.83
C MET A 386 -9.01 10.70 5.26
N LEU A 387 -7.86 10.60 5.92
CA LEU A 387 -7.75 10.11 7.29
C LEU A 387 -8.52 11.04 8.26
N GLY A 388 -8.33 12.35 8.14
CA GLY A 388 -9.07 13.34 8.92
C GLY A 388 -10.58 13.21 8.79
N ARG A 389 -11.09 13.03 7.57
CA ARG A 389 -12.53 12.75 7.35
C ARG A 389 -12.99 11.45 8.01
N CYS A 390 -12.17 10.41 7.97
CA CYS A 390 -12.47 9.14 8.63
C CYS A 390 -12.53 9.31 10.15
N LEU A 391 -11.55 9.98 10.73
CA LEU A 391 -11.50 10.25 12.18
C LEU A 391 -12.66 11.13 12.65
N MET A 392 -12.96 12.22 11.93
CA MET A 392 -14.11 13.09 12.28
C MET A 392 -15.42 12.32 12.29
N ARG A 393 -15.66 11.48 11.29
CA ARG A 393 -16.88 10.65 11.24
C ARG A 393 -16.92 9.59 12.35
N TRP A 394 -15.77 9.06 12.74
CA TRP A 394 -15.66 8.15 13.86
C TRP A 394 -16.03 8.83 15.18
N VAL A 395 -15.54 10.06 15.38
CA VAL A 395 -15.88 10.89 16.56
C VAL A 395 -17.37 11.21 16.59
N GLU A 396 -17.96 11.66 15.48
CA GLU A 396 -19.39 11.91 15.33
C GLU A 396 -20.24 10.67 15.67
N TYR A 397 -19.79 9.49 15.24
CA TYR A 397 -20.42 8.23 15.57
C TYR A 397 -20.39 7.94 17.08
N ARG A 398 -19.23 8.14 17.73
CA ARG A 398 -19.06 7.91 19.17
C ARG A 398 -19.90 8.87 20.02
N GLN A 399 -20.04 10.11 19.58
CA GLN A 399 -20.84 11.14 20.29
C GLN A 399 -22.36 10.92 20.18
N GLY A 400 -22.80 9.88 19.48
CA GLY A 400 -24.23 9.57 19.34
C GLY A 400 -25.03 10.61 18.55
N VAL A 401 -24.35 11.56 17.89
CA VAL A 401 -24.99 12.62 17.08
C VAL A 401 -25.85 12.02 15.97
N ARG A 402 -25.66 10.74 15.66
CA ARG A 402 -26.35 10.04 14.57
C ARG A 402 -26.79 8.64 14.96
N ARG A 403 -27.92 8.52 15.67
CA ARG A 403 -28.49 7.24 16.15
C ARG A 403 -28.93 6.24 15.07
N HIS A 404 -28.93 6.60 13.78
CA HIS A 404 -29.46 5.75 12.68
C HIS A 404 -28.40 5.11 11.80
N TYR A 405 -27.21 4.92 12.31
CA TYR A 405 -26.17 4.21 11.54
C TYR A 405 -26.31 2.71 11.69
N SER A 406 -26.49 2.03 10.58
CA SER A 406 -26.25 0.59 10.51
C SER A 406 -24.80 0.34 10.94
N LEU A 407 -24.61 -0.46 12.00
CA LEU A 407 -23.31 -0.97 12.44
C LEU A 407 -22.61 -1.83 11.35
N ARG A 408 -23.29 -2.01 10.25
CA ARG A 408 -22.85 -2.77 9.10
C ARG A 408 -21.54 -2.20 8.55
N TYR A 409 -20.55 -3.06 8.39
CA TYR A 409 -19.20 -2.74 7.94
C TYR A 409 -18.28 -2.05 8.98
N ILE A 410 -18.66 -1.97 10.25
CA ILE A 410 -17.80 -1.35 11.27
C ILE A 410 -16.53 -2.19 11.51
N VAL A 411 -16.66 -3.51 11.48
CA VAL A 411 -15.53 -4.43 11.70
C VAL A 411 -14.60 -4.43 10.49
N VAL A 412 -15.17 -4.36 9.27
CA VAL A 412 -14.37 -4.17 8.04
C VAL A 412 -13.61 -2.85 8.07
N PHE A 413 -14.26 -1.79 8.56
CA PHE A 413 -13.61 -0.49 8.73
C PHE A 413 -12.47 -0.58 9.75
N ALA A 414 -12.68 -1.22 10.90
CA ALA A 414 -11.65 -1.38 11.93
C ALA A 414 -10.45 -2.18 11.44
N GLY A 415 -10.68 -3.29 10.72
CA GLY A 415 -9.62 -4.07 10.09
C GLY A 415 -8.84 -3.27 9.05
N SER A 416 -9.55 -2.55 8.18
CA SER A 416 -8.93 -1.67 7.19
C SER A 416 -8.12 -0.54 7.84
N PHE A 417 -8.63 0.05 8.92
CA PHE A 417 -7.94 1.10 9.66
C PHE A 417 -6.67 0.58 10.35
N ALA A 418 -6.73 -0.63 10.94
CA ALA A 418 -5.55 -1.30 11.49
C ALA A 418 -4.48 -1.55 10.41
N GLY A 419 -4.89 -1.99 9.21
CA GLY A 419 -4.01 -2.12 8.05
C GLY A 419 -3.34 -0.80 7.66
N VAL A 420 -4.10 0.29 7.61
CA VAL A 420 -3.59 1.64 7.31
C VAL A 420 -2.58 2.11 8.37
N ILE A 421 -2.89 1.93 9.66
CA ILE A 421 -1.95 2.28 10.75
C ILE A 421 -0.67 1.44 10.63
N GLY A 422 -0.80 0.13 10.40
CA GLY A 422 0.37 -0.74 10.23
C GLY A 422 1.23 -0.32 9.04
N MET A 423 0.63 0.14 7.93
CA MET A 423 1.35 0.70 6.79
C MET A 423 2.13 1.97 7.16
N PHE A 424 1.53 2.90 7.92
CA PHE A 424 2.24 4.09 8.40
C PHE A 424 3.40 3.74 9.33
N LEU A 425 3.20 2.77 10.24
CA LEU A 425 4.30 2.27 11.08
C LEU A 425 5.42 1.65 10.25
N ALA A 426 5.06 0.84 9.25
CA ALA A 426 6.03 0.24 8.35
C ALA A 426 6.79 1.27 7.51
N SER A 427 6.13 2.34 7.11
CA SER A 427 6.75 3.47 6.38
C SER A 427 7.80 4.22 7.19
N CYS A 428 7.86 4.03 8.51
CA CYS A 428 8.94 4.55 9.35
C CYS A 428 10.21 3.67 9.31
N PHE A 429 10.09 2.39 8.95
CA PHE A 429 11.20 1.41 8.98
C PHE A 429 11.52 0.82 7.60
N GLY A 430 10.84 1.25 6.57
CA GLY A 430 11.03 0.83 5.18
C GLY A 430 10.31 1.76 4.22
N THR A 431 10.29 1.39 2.95
CA THR A 431 9.66 2.18 1.88
C THR A 431 8.54 1.40 1.16
N PRO A 432 7.55 0.83 1.89
CA PRO A 432 6.53 0.00 1.26
C PRO A 432 5.64 0.75 0.26
N LEU A 433 5.42 2.04 0.48
CA LEU A 433 4.60 2.88 -0.42
C LEU A 433 5.36 3.27 -1.71
N HIS A 434 6.66 3.00 -1.79
CA HIS A 434 7.41 3.14 -3.03
C HIS A 434 7.02 2.09 -4.07
N SER A 435 6.61 0.90 -3.64
CA SER A 435 6.10 -0.16 -4.51
C SER A 435 4.73 0.23 -5.10
N PRO A 436 4.56 0.25 -6.44
CA PRO A 436 3.28 0.59 -7.06
C PRO A 436 2.12 -0.34 -6.64
N ALA A 437 2.41 -1.62 -6.41
CA ALA A 437 1.42 -2.60 -5.96
C ALA A 437 0.93 -2.31 -4.54
N VAL A 438 1.85 -2.02 -3.62
CA VAL A 438 1.53 -1.70 -2.22
C VAL A 438 0.79 -0.36 -2.15
N LEU A 439 1.27 0.67 -2.87
CA LEU A 439 0.61 1.97 -2.97
C LEU A 439 -0.80 1.85 -3.54
N GLY A 440 -0.98 1.08 -4.63
CA GLY A 440 -2.30 0.83 -5.22
C GLY A 440 -3.24 0.12 -4.25
N GLY A 441 -2.77 -0.91 -3.55
CA GLY A 441 -3.52 -1.62 -2.51
C GLY A 441 -3.90 -0.70 -1.34
N PHE A 442 -2.96 0.09 -0.86
CA PHE A 442 -3.16 1.08 0.21
C PHE A 442 -4.22 2.11 -0.17
N LEU A 443 -4.13 2.71 -1.35
CA LEU A 443 -5.09 3.70 -1.83
C LEU A 443 -6.47 3.09 -2.08
N LEU A 444 -6.55 1.84 -2.54
CA LEU A 444 -7.80 1.09 -2.63
C LEU A 444 -8.47 0.94 -1.27
N VAL A 445 -7.72 0.51 -0.24
CA VAL A 445 -8.23 0.36 1.13
C VAL A 445 -8.71 1.70 1.67
N CYS A 446 -7.91 2.76 1.56
CA CYS A 446 -8.26 4.11 1.98
C CYS A 446 -9.53 4.63 1.28
N ALA A 447 -9.65 4.42 -0.04
CA ALA A 447 -10.82 4.84 -0.82
C ALA A 447 -12.09 4.09 -0.39
N CYS A 448 -11.98 2.79 -0.08
CA CYS A 448 -13.07 1.97 0.41
C CYS A 448 -13.53 2.41 1.80
N MET A 449 -12.59 2.69 2.73
CA MET A 449 -12.90 3.16 4.08
C MET A 449 -13.79 4.40 4.08
N GLY A 450 -13.51 5.38 3.23
CA GLY A 450 -14.33 6.58 3.11
C GLY A 450 -15.77 6.31 2.65
N GLY A 451 -16.06 5.14 2.11
CA GLY A 451 -17.39 4.76 1.63
C GLY A 451 -18.22 3.93 2.61
N TRP A 452 -17.59 3.32 3.59
CA TRP A 452 -18.30 2.55 4.64
C TRP A 452 -18.83 3.43 5.76
N MET A 453 -18.27 4.61 5.89
CA MET A 453 -18.85 5.57 6.81
C MET A 453 -20.17 6.11 6.30
N PRO A 454 -21.17 6.25 7.18
CA PRO A 454 -22.50 6.68 6.81
C PRO A 454 -22.45 8.07 6.17
N ARG A 455 -23.14 8.23 5.03
CA ARG A 455 -23.39 9.55 4.44
C ARG A 455 -24.59 10.17 5.13
N LEU A 456 -24.54 11.48 5.36
CA LEU A 456 -25.75 12.27 5.57
C LEU A 456 -26.71 11.99 4.41
N ARG A 457 -27.89 11.52 4.69
CA ARG A 457 -29.01 11.58 3.75
C ARG A 457 -29.58 12.97 3.76
#